data_0f0376e5025dca8baa2dc9dae9696931
#
_entry.id   0f0376e5025dca8baa2dc9dae9696931
#
_cell.length_a   1.000
_cell.length_b   1.000
_cell.length_c   1.000
_cell.angle_alpha   90.00
_cell.angle_beta   90.00
_cell.angle_gamma   90.00
#
_symmetry.space_group_name_H-M   'P 1'
#
loop_
_entity.id
_entity.type
_entity.pdbx_description
1 polymer ?
#
loop_
_entity_poly.entity_id
_entity_poly.type
_entity_poly.pdbx_seq_one_letter_code
_entity_poly.pdbx_strand_id
1 'polypeptide(L)'
;MKSEKFINSEAALYADMRAAMKEGRAEIVYDSETALLLRETVCDVHFLAVQSAQDAEKLLRDLREKDPVVVLHGKALFDIAEKLGYEVDPPCCQAMYTGSPLPVGGELTLRHPDEADFETVDANYHLINGAELHKDFAKPEFLGGYLCGKLVGFAGLHSEGSMGLLTVLPDYRRRGFAQQIYSALINSQLEKGRIPYAQIYTDNINSLNLQKKLGFTLSSDVIAWSWLPDAEEA
;
A
#
# COMPACT_ATOMS: atom_id res chain seq x y z
N MET A 1 18.24 9.75 12.81
CA MET A 1 18.13 8.35 12.37
C MET A 1 19.38 8.01 11.56
N LYS A 2 20.03 6.87 11.82
CA LYS A 2 21.29 6.49 11.12
C LYS A 2 21.01 6.09 9.67
N SER A 3 19.89 5.44 9.41
CA SER A 3 19.41 5.02 8.08
C SER A 3 18.86 6.14 7.20
N GLU A 4 18.80 7.39 7.66
CA GLU A 4 18.14 8.50 6.94
C GLU A 4 18.64 8.68 5.50
N LYS A 5 19.96 8.67 5.30
CA LYS A 5 20.56 8.78 3.97
C LYS A 5 20.17 7.61 3.07
N PHE A 6 20.17 6.41 3.61
CA PHE A 6 19.77 5.18 2.92
C PHE A 6 18.31 5.24 2.48
N ILE A 7 17.38 5.51 3.39
CA ILE A 7 15.94 5.58 3.11
C ILE A 7 15.58 6.72 2.14
N ASN A 8 16.36 7.81 2.14
CA ASN A 8 16.16 8.92 1.21
C ASN A 8 16.77 8.68 -0.18
N SER A 9 17.67 7.71 -0.36
CA SER A 9 18.28 7.42 -1.65
C SER A 9 17.30 6.86 -2.68
N GLU A 10 16.23 6.17 -2.23
CA GLU A 10 15.19 5.59 -3.08
C GLU A 10 13.81 5.84 -2.43
N ALA A 11 13.39 7.11 -2.45
CA ALA A 11 12.22 7.56 -1.70
C ALA A 11 10.91 6.83 -2.06
N ALA A 12 10.76 6.38 -3.31
CA ALA A 12 9.58 5.63 -3.75
C ALA A 12 9.58 4.19 -3.23
N LEU A 13 10.76 3.53 -3.15
CA LEU A 13 10.86 2.17 -2.61
C LEU A 13 10.53 2.10 -1.12
N TYR A 14 10.80 3.17 -0.39
CA TYR A 14 10.55 3.26 1.06
C TYR A 14 9.39 4.21 1.41
N ALA A 15 8.40 4.34 0.50
CA ALA A 15 7.30 5.28 0.65
C ALA A 15 6.42 4.97 1.87
N ASP A 16 6.13 3.69 2.13
CA ASP A 16 5.38 3.19 3.29
C ASP A 16 6.11 3.49 4.62
N MET A 17 7.40 3.16 4.70
CA MET A 17 8.24 3.46 5.87
C MET A 17 8.26 4.96 6.16
N ARG A 18 8.42 5.77 5.12
CA ARG A 18 8.44 7.25 5.21
C ARG A 18 7.07 7.81 5.64
N ALA A 19 5.99 7.25 5.11
CA ALA A 19 4.62 7.62 5.48
C ALA A 19 4.35 7.26 6.94
N ALA A 20 4.64 6.03 7.37
CA ALA A 20 4.45 5.58 8.73
C ALA A 20 5.24 6.43 9.75
N MET A 21 6.51 6.74 9.45
CA MET A 21 7.33 7.64 10.30
C MET A 21 6.76 9.05 10.36
N LYS A 22 6.39 9.63 9.22
CA LYS A 22 5.84 10.99 9.14
C LYS A 22 4.52 11.13 9.91
N GLU A 23 3.71 10.09 9.92
CA GLU A 23 2.42 10.04 10.59
C GLU A 23 2.49 9.60 12.06
N GLY A 24 3.69 9.32 12.57
CA GLY A 24 3.89 8.86 13.96
C GLY A 24 3.34 7.46 14.24
N ARG A 25 3.21 6.64 13.19
CA ARG A 25 2.70 5.25 13.25
C ARG A 25 3.80 4.19 13.23
N ALA A 26 5.07 4.59 13.32
CA ALA A 26 6.21 3.69 13.26
C ALA A 26 7.02 3.70 14.56
N GLU A 27 7.29 2.51 15.09
CA GLU A 27 8.32 2.27 16.09
C GLU A 27 9.61 1.79 15.42
N ILE A 28 10.76 2.38 15.79
CA ILE A 28 12.06 1.94 15.29
C ILE A 28 12.49 0.73 16.10
N VAL A 29 12.54 -0.44 15.47
CA VAL A 29 13.02 -1.69 16.08
C VAL A 29 14.52 -1.83 15.91
N TYR A 30 15.05 -1.44 14.74
CA TYR A 30 16.48 -1.43 14.44
C TYR A 30 16.84 -0.29 13.50
N ASP A 31 17.96 0.39 13.73
CA ASP A 31 18.44 1.52 12.91
C ASP A 31 19.97 1.52 12.81
N SER A 32 20.49 1.33 11.61
CA SER A 32 21.91 1.46 11.25
C SER A 32 22.06 2.27 9.96
N GLU A 33 23.29 2.49 9.50
CA GLU A 33 23.53 3.19 8.22
C GLU A 33 23.02 2.42 7.01
N THR A 34 22.91 1.09 7.11
CA THR A 34 22.59 0.15 6.02
C THR A 34 21.32 -0.65 6.23
N ALA A 35 20.64 -0.48 7.36
CA ALA A 35 19.42 -1.23 7.67
C ALA A 35 18.46 -0.42 8.55
N LEU A 36 17.18 -0.57 8.25
CA LEU A 36 16.07 -0.05 9.05
C LEU A 36 15.00 -1.12 9.18
N LEU A 37 14.59 -1.43 10.41
CA LEU A 37 13.44 -2.24 10.73
C LEU A 37 12.46 -1.38 11.52
N LEU A 38 11.27 -1.19 11.00
CA LEU A 38 10.18 -0.50 11.65
C LEU A 38 9.06 -1.49 11.99
N ARG A 39 8.34 -1.22 13.08
CA ARG A 39 7.02 -1.81 13.36
C ARG A 39 5.96 -0.74 13.12
N GLU A 40 5.05 -0.96 12.18
CA GLU A 40 3.87 -0.15 11.98
C GLU A 40 2.85 -0.49 13.08
N THR A 41 2.38 0.53 13.83
CA THR A 41 1.70 0.32 15.10
C THR A 41 0.18 0.15 14.98
N VAL A 42 -0.41 0.42 13.81
CA VAL A 42 -1.87 0.33 13.58
C VAL A 42 -2.26 -1.09 13.13
N CYS A 43 -1.52 -1.66 12.19
CA CYS A 43 -1.78 -3.01 11.67
C CYS A 43 -0.78 -4.07 12.13
N ASP A 44 0.20 -3.69 12.98
CA ASP A 44 1.22 -4.58 13.57
C ASP A 44 2.11 -5.28 12.54
N VAL A 45 2.47 -4.57 11.49
CA VAL A 45 3.31 -5.06 10.39
C VAL A 45 4.74 -4.53 10.55
N HIS A 46 5.73 -5.35 10.20
CA HIS A 46 7.12 -4.92 10.16
C HIS A 46 7.54 -4.51 8.75
N PHE A 47 8.24 -3.40 8.64
CA PHE A 47 8.85 -2.91 7.39
C PHE A 47 10.35 -3.10 7.48
N LEU A 48 10.92 -3.94 6.60
CA LEU A 48 12.35 -4.27 6.59
C LEU A 48 13.02 -3.73 5.33
N ALA A 49 14.02 -2.87 5.52
CA ALA A 49 14.89 -2.35 4.48
C ALA A 49 16.35 -2.59 4.87
N VAL A 50 17.13 -3.31 4.05
CA VAL A 50 18.55 -3.57 4.31
C VAL A 50 19.36 -3.63 3.02
N GLN A 51 20.65 -3.25 3.09
CA GLN A 51 21.61 -3.37 2.00
C GLN A 51 22.49 -4.62 2.09
N SER A 52 22.55 -5.26 3.26
CA SER A 52 23.42 -6.41 3.54
C SER A 52 22.60 -7.68 3.74
N ALA A 53 22.94 -8.75 3.02
CA ALA A 53 22.31 -10.06 3.19
C ALA A 53 22.50 -10.63 4.62
N GLN A 54 23.63 -10.34 5.27
CA GLN A 54 23.90 -10.80 6.63
C GLN A 54 22.98 -10.10 7.66
N ASP A 55 22.75 -8.78 7.51
CA ASP A 55 21.82 -8.05 8.37
C ASP A 55 20.37 -8.49 8.12
N ALA A 56 20.00 -8.77 6.85
CA ALA A 56 18.70 -9.30 6.50
C ALA A 56 18.41 -10.64 7.20
N GLU A 57 19.34 -11.60 7.05
CA GLU A 57 19.20 -12.93 7.67
C GLU A 57 19.08 -12.84 9.19
N LYS A 58 19.90 -12.00 9.82
CA LYS A 58 19.86 -11.79 11.27
C LYS A 58 18.52 -11.22 11.71
N LEU A 59 18.08 -10.10 11.09
CA LEU A 59 16.85 -9.42 11.50
C LEU A 59 15.60 -10.26 11.25
N LEU A 60 15.56 -11.02 10.15
CA LEU A 60 14.45 -11.93 9.87
C LEU A 60 14.41 -13.12 10.84
N ARG A 61 15.57 -13.67 11.26
CA ARG A 61 15.63 -14.70 12.30
C ARG A 61 15.12 -14.18 13.64
N ASP A 62 15.55 -12.98 14.04
CA ASP A 62 15.14 -12.35 15.30
C ASP A 62 13.62 -12.06 15.32
N LEU A 63 13.02 -11.76 14.15
CA LEU A 63 11.59 -11.54 14.01
C LEU A 63 10.79 -12.85 14.03
N ARG A 64 11.32 -13.95 13.51
CA ARG A 64 10.61 -15.22 13.35
C ARG A 64 9.98 -15.73 14.65
N GLU A 65 10.62 -15.49 15.80
CA GLU A 65 10.10 -15.90 17.11
C GLU A 65 8.81 -15.14 17.51
N LYS A 66 8.46 -14.07 16.80
CA LYS A 66 7.31 -13.21 17.09
C LYS A 66 6.15 -13.40 16.12
N ASP A 67 6.29 -14.33 15.17
CA ASP A 67 5.30 -14.61 14.12
C ASP A 67 4.81 -13.35 13.36
N PRO A 68 5.71 -12.56 12.79
CA PRO A 68 5.36 -11.27 12.21
C PRO A 68 4.94 -11.37 10.75
N VAL A 69 4.07 -10.45 10.33
CA VAL A 69 3.97 -10.05 8.93
C VAL A 69 5.08 -9.04 8.63
N VAL A 70 5.86 -9.28 7.59
CA VAL A 70 6.99 -8.43 7.21
C VAL A 70 6.89 -7.99 5.77
N VAL A 71 6.98 -6.68 5.51
CA VAL A 71 7.15 -6.14 4.16
C VAL A 71 8.65 -6.02 3.87
N LEU A 72 9.09 -6.74 2.88
CA LEU A 72 10.48 -6.83 2.42
C LEU A 72 10.73 -5.78 1.34
N HIS A 73 11.67 -4.86 1.57
CA HIS A 73 12.02 -3.81 0.61
C HIS A 73 13.29 -4.19 -0.17
N GLY A 74 13.08 -4.66 -1.42
CA GLY A 74 14.11 -5.10 -2.35
C GLY A 74 14.06 -6.60 -2.63
N LYS A 75 14.10 -6.95 -3.90
CA LYS A 75 14.00 -8.34 -4.39
C LYS A 75 15.04 -9.29 -3.75
N ALA A 76 16.22 -8.76 -3.41
CA ALA A 76 17.28 -9.56 -2.79
C ALA A 76 16.90 -10.16 -1.43
N LEU A 77 15.85 -9.63 -0.76
CA LEU A 77 15.38 -10.13 0.53
C LEU A 77 14.47 -11.36 0.40
N PHE A 78 13.84 -11.58 -0.75
CA PHE A 78 12.85 -12.63 -0.96
C PHE A 78 13.44 -14.02 -0.75
N ASP A 79 14.53 -14.33 -1.46
CA ASP A 79 15.23 -15.62 -1.33
C ASP A 79 15.75 -15.87 0.11
N ILE A 80 16.10 -14.80 0.85
CA ILE A 80 16.56 -14.92 2.24
C ILE A 80 15.38 -15.27 3.15
N ALA A 81 14.25 -14.59 2.97
CA ALA A 81 13.04 -14.83 3.73
C ALA A 81 12.50 -16.27 3.48
N GLU A 82 12.42 -16.70 2.22
CA GLU A 82 11.99 -18.05 1.84
C GLU A 82 12.89 -19.14 2.47
N LYS A 83 14.22 -18.97 2.45
CA LYS A 83 15.15 -19.89 3.12
C LYS A 83 14.96 -19.95 4.64
N LEU A 84 14.40 -18.92 5.23
CA LEU A 84 14.05 -18.85 6.63
C LEU A 84 12.64 -19.37 6.94
N GLY A 85 11.92 -19.83 5.92
CA GLY A 85 10.59 -20.42 6.05
C GLY A 85 9.45 -19.40 5.99
N TYR A 86 9.69 -18.17 5.54
CA TYR A 86 8.62 -17.24 5.24
C TYR A 86 7.99 -17.58 3.88
N GLU A 87 6.70 -17.45 3.79
CA GLU A 87 5.99 -17.33 2.54
C GLU A 87 6.12 -15.89 2.05
N VAL A 88 6.35 -15.71 0.75
CA VAL A 88 6.56 -14.40 0.12
C VAL A 88 5.54 -14.20 -0.98
N ASP A 89 4.74 -13.16 -0.85
CA ASP A 89 3.73 -12.76 -1.84
C ASP A 89 4.36 -12.35 -3.18
N PRO A 90 3.60 -12.38 -4.28
CA PRO A 90 4.03 -11.81 -5.54
C PRO A 90 4.50 -10.36 -5.39
N PRO A 91 5.56 -9.96 -6.12
CA PRO A 91 6.20 -8.66 -5.95
C PRO A 91 5.28 -7.50 -6.32
N CYS A 92 5.36 -6.44 -5.53
CA CYS A 92 4.71 -5.16 -5.78
C CYS A 92 5.75 -4.08 -6.12
N CYS A 93 5.40 -3.19 -7.07
CA CYS A 93 6.05 -1.91 -7.25
C CYS A 93 5.45 -0.91 -6.27
N GLN A 94 6.25 -0.18 -5.50
CA GLN A 94 5.76 0.97 -4.77
C GLN A 94 5.66 2.20 -5.68
N ALA A 95 4.61 2.98 -5.51
CA ALA A 95 4.38 4.23 -6.19
C ALA A 95 4.20 5.35 -5.17
N MET A 96 4.92 6.46 -5.32
CA MET A 96 4.84 7.61 -4.42
C MET A 96 4.49 8.88 -5.20
N TYR A 97 3.54 9.64 -4.68
CA TYR A 97 3.15 10.93 -5.24
C TYR A 97 3.73 12.09 -4.43
N THR A 98 4.42 13.01 -5.12
CA THR A 98 5.04 14.20 -4.51
C THR A 98 4.62 15.51 -5.21
N GLY A 99 3.66 15.42 -6.14
CA GLY A 99 3.18 16.56 -6.91
C GLY A 99 2.21 17.46 -6.14
N SER A 100 1.73 18.49 -6.81
CA SER A 100 0.65 19.36 -6.33
C SER A 100 -0.72 18.66 -6.44
N PRO A 101 -1.76 19.17 -5.76
CA PRO A 101 -3.11 18.65 -5.90
C PRO A 101 -3.56 18.55 -7.38
N LEU A 102 -4.19 17.43 -7.69
CA LEU A 102 -4.66 17.14 -9.06
C LEU A 102 -6.02 17.78 -9.33
N PRO A 103 -6.30 18.17 -10.58
CA PRO A 103 -7.64 18.63 -10.92
C PRO A 103 -8.65 17.48 -10.74
N VAL A 104 -9.69 17.73 -9.95
CA VAL A 104 -10.82 16.83 -9.77
C VAL A 104 -12.02 17.44 -10.47
N GLY A 105 -12.31 16.96 -11.66
CA GLY A 105 -13.45 17.39 -12.45
C GLY A 105 -14.02 16.23 -13.26
N GLY A 106 -15.29 16.31 -13.64
CA GLY A 106 -15.95 15.29 -14.44
C GLY A 106 -17.40 15.05 -14.04
N GLU A 107 -17.94 13.91 -14.43
CA GLU A 107 -19.36 13.56 -14.29
C GLU A 107 -19.71 12.95 -12.93
N LEU A 108 -18.71 12.54 -12.13
CA LEU A 108 -18.94 11.83 -10.87
C LEU A 108 -19.20 12.79 -9.72
N THR A 109 -20.19 12.47 -8.91
CA THR A 109 -20.29 12.95 -7.52
C THR A 109 -19.41 12.03 -6.66
N LEU A 110 -18.45 12.63 -5.94
CA LEU A 110 -17.51 11.88 -5.08
C LEU A 110 -17.91 12.08 -3.62
N ARG A 111 -18.18 11.01 -2.91
CA ARG A 111 -18.55 11.03 -1.49
C ARG A 111 -18.22 9.69 -0.81
N HIS A 112 -18.23 9.66 0.51
CA HIS A 112 -18.23 8.39 1.23
C HIS A 112 -19.49 7.60 0.87
N PRO A 113 -19.39 6.29 0.56
CA PRO A 113 -20.57 5.48 0.24
C PRO A 113 -21.45 5.23 1.48
N ASP A 114 -22.71 4.95 1.23
CA ASP A 114 -23.64 4.54 2.26
C ASP A 114 -23.47 3.04 2.55
N GLU A 115 -23.89 2.56 3.73
CA GLU A 115 -23.78 1.14 4.10
C GLU A 115 -24.46 0.21 3.09
N ALA A 116 -25.56 0.66 2.47
CA ALA A 116 -26.23 -0.11 1.42
C ALA A 116 -25.37 -0.34 0.15
N ASP A 117 -24.32 0.44 -0.05
CA ASP A 117 -23.40 0.27 -1.18
C ASP A 117 -22.36 -0.85 -0.93
N PHE A 118 -22.22 -1.32 0.34
CA PHE A 118 -21.19 -2.32 0.69
C PHE A 118 -21.36 -3.62 -0.08
N GLU A 119 -22.57 -4.11 -0.29
CA GLU A 119 -22.82 -5.31 -1.12
C GLU A 119 -22.24 -5.17 -2.53
N THR A 120 -22.36 -3.97 -3.13
CA THR A 120 -21.75 -3.69 -4.45
C THR A 120 -20.22 -3.65 -4.38
N VAL A 121 -19.65 -3.13 -3.30
CA VAL A 121 -18.21 -3.08 -3.08
C VAL A 121 -17.65 -4.49 -2.92
N ASP A 122 -18.23 -5.29 -2.03
CA ASP A 122 -17.83 -6.68 -1.74
C ASP A 122 -17.92 -7.57 -2.99
N ALA A 123 -19.00 -7.43 -3.75
CA ALA A 123 -19.18 -8.17 -5.01
C ALA A 123 -18.17 -7.82 -6.12
N ASN A 124 -17.42 -6.73 -5.99
CA ASN A 124 -16.50 -6.25 -7.04
C ASN A 124 -15.04 -6.11 -6.61
N TYR A 125 -14.70 -6.44 -5.34
CA TYR A 125 -13.33 -6.43 -4.83
C TYR A 125 -13.04 -7.72 -4.07
N HIS A 126 -12.02 -8.47 -4.50
CA HIS A 126 -11.75 -9.84 -4.02
C HIS A 126 -10.28 -10.07 -3.59
N LEU A 127 -9.49 -9.00 -3.41
CA LEU A 127 -8.08 -9.13 -3.00
C LEU A 127 -7.90 -9.26 -1.49
N ILE A 128 -8.92 -8.91 -0.71
CA ILE A 128 -8.97 -9.09 0.75
C ILE A 128 -10.32 -9.71 1.12
N ASN A 129 -10.40 -10.33 2.29
CA ASN A 129 -11.67 -10.92 2.75
C ASN A 129 -12.72 -9.86 3.09
N GLY A 130 -14.01 -10.24 3.03
CA GLY A 130 -15.12 -9.29 3.21
C GLY A 130 -15.13 -8.59 4.57
N ALA A 131 -14.66 -9.23 5.63
CA ALA A 131 -14.60 -8.62 6.97
C ALA A 131 -13.53 -7.51 7.05
N GLU A 132 -12.40 -7.72 6.40
CA GLU A 132 -11.33 -6.74 6.29
C GLU A 132 -11.73 -5.59 5.35
N LEU A 133 -12.32 -5.93 4.21
CA LEU A 133 -12.88 -4.96 3.27
C LEU A 133 -13.92 -4.05 3.94
N HIS A 134 -14.77 -4.60 4.81
CA HIS A 134 -15.77 -3.82 5.54
C HIS A 134 -15.12 -2.85 6.55
N LYS A 135 -14.01 -3.24 7.18
CA LYS A 135 -13.24 -2.31 8.04
C LYS A 135 -12.67 -1.15 7.23
N ASP A 136 -12.13 -1.44 6.04
CA ASP A 136 -11.59 -0.41 5.15
C ASP A 136 -12.70 0.47 4.57
N PHE A 137 -13.84 -0.11 4.21
CA PHE A 137 -15.04 0.60 3.74
C PHE A 137 -15.57 1.61 4.77
N ALA A 138 -15.54 1.28 6.05
CA ALA A 138 -15.99 2.17 7.12
C ALA A 138 -15.05 3.37 7.39
N LYS A 139 -13.83 3.38 6.81
CA LYS A 139 -12.88 4.48 7.02
C LYS A 139 -13.33 5.74 6.29
N PRO A 140 -13.15 6.94 6.88
CA PRO A 140 -13.51 8.22 6.25
C PRO A 140 -12.82 8.46 4.89
N GLU A 141 -11.69 7.80 4.65
CA GLU A 141 -10.91 7.87 3.41
C GLU A 141 -11.48 6.98 2.29
N PHE A 142 -12.47 6.13 2.57
CA PHE A 142 -13.11 5.35 1.52
C PHE A 142 -14.00 6.26 0.67
N LEU A 143 -13.77 6.26 -0.64
CA LEU A 143 -14.40 7.20 -1.57
C LEU A 143 -15.18 6.44 -2.65
N GLY A 144 -16.48 6.71 -2.75
CA GLY A 144 -17.34 6.25 -3.82
C GLY A 144 -17.49 7.30 -4.93
N GLY A 145 -17.48 6.84 -6.17
CA GLY A 145 -17.80 7.64 -7.34
C GLY A 145 -19.20 7.31 -7.87
N TYR A 146 -20.07 8.31 -7.93
CA TYR A 146 -21.49 8.15 -8.30
C TYR A 146 -21.80 8.86 -9.61
N LEU A 147 -22.44 8.14 -10.51
CA LEU A 147 -23.01 8.69 -11.75
C LEU A 147 -24.55 8.64 -11.66
N CYS A 148 -25.18 9.80 -11.73
CA CYS A 148 -26.64 9.92 -11.58
C CYS A 148 -27.18 9.18 -10.33
N GLY A 149 -26.46 9.29 -9.21
CA GLY A 149 -26.83 8.68 -7.94
C GLY A 149 -26.48 7.19 -7.76
N LYS A 150 -25.95 6.53 -8.81
CA LYS A 150 -25.55 5.13 -8.76
C LYS A 150 -24.04 5.00 -8.52
N LEU A 151 -23.59 4.16 -7.57
CA LEU A 151 -22.19 3.83 -7.38
C LEU A 151 -21.62 3.15 -8.65
N VAL A 152 -20.53 3.69 -9.19
CA VAL A 152 -19.89 3.19 -10.42
C VAL A 152 -18.41 2.85 -10.25
N GLY A 153 -17.85 3.21 -9.11
CA GLY A 153 -16.49 2.88 -8.74
C GLY A 153 -16.16 3.41 -7.36
N PHE A 154 -15.05 2.95 -6.82
CA PHE A 154 -14.59 3.32 -5.47
C PHE A 154 -13.08 3.19 -5.35
N ALA A 155 -12.52 3.79 -4.31
CA ALA A 155 -11.13 3.64 -3.87
C ALA A 155 -11.03 3.92 -2.37
N GLY A 156 -9.95 3.49 -1.73
CA GLY A 156 -9.73 3.70 -0.31
C GLY A 156 -8.28 3.51 0.09
N LEU A 157 -8.05 3.43 1.40
CA LEU A 157 -6.75 3.12 1.97
C LEU A 157 -6.79 1.75 2.65
N HIS A 158 -5.75 0.98 2.45
CA HIS A 158 -5.47 -0.20 3.27
C HIS A 158 -5.07 0.20 4.70
N SER A 159 -5.01 -0.77 5.59
CA SER A 159 -4.79 -0.52 7.02
C SER A 159 -3.43 0.11 7.31
N GLU A 160 -2.39 -0.25 6.56
CA GLU A 160 -1.05 0.33 6.65
C GLU A 160 -0.94 1.72 5.98
N GLY A 161 -2.02 2.20 5.33
CA GLY A 161 -2.13 3.54 4.76
C GLY A 161 -1.83 3.64 3.27
N SER A 162 -1.53 2.54 2.56
CA SER A 162 -1.38 2.57 1.10
C SER A 162 -2.73 2.86 0.42
N MET A 163 -2.67 3.63 -0.65
CA MET A 163 -3.83 3.90 -1.50
C MET A 163 -4.13 2.69 -2.38
N GLY A 164 -5.34 2.16 -2.29
CA GLY A 164 -5.74 0.97 -3.02
C GLY A 164 -7.24 0.88 -3.22
N LEU A 165 -7.76 -0.35 -3.22
CA LEU A 165 -9.19 -0.67 -3.35
C LEU A 165 -9.82 -0.11 -4.63
N LEU A 166 -9.00 0.43 -5.57
CA LEU A 166 -9.50 1.13 -6.75
C LEU A 166 -10.20 0.19 -7.72
N THR A 167 -11.50 0.36 -7.80
CA THR A 167 -12.35 -0.40 -8.70
C THR A 167 -13.29 0.53 -9.46
N VAL A 168 -13.41 0.30 -10.78
CA VAL A 168 -14.49 0.85 -11.60
C VAL A 168 -15.30 -0.32 -12.11
N LEU A 169 -16.61 -0.29 -11.86
CA LEU A 169 -17.52 -1.35 -12.25
C LEU A 169 -17.47 -1.61 -13.75
N PRO A 170 -17.59 -2.86 -14.24
CA PRO A 170 -17.31 -3.23 -15.62
C PRO A 170 -17.95 -2.33 -16.67
N ASP A 171 -19.24 -2.03 -16.52
CA ASP A 171 -20.04 -1.24 -17.49
C ASP A 171 -19.63 0.24 -17.55
N TYR A 172 -18.80 0.69 -16.61
CA TYR A 172 -18.40 2.10 -16.48
C TYR A 172 -16.90 2.33 -16.76
N ARG A 173 -16.16 1.29 -17.14
CA ARG A 173 -14.72 1.36 -17.45
C ARG A 173 -14.45 2.20 -18.69
N ARG A 174 -13.18 2.63 -18.84
CA ARG A 174 -12.67 3.39 -20.00
C ARG A 174 -13.30 4.77 -20.19
N ARG A 175 -13.92 5.35 -19.15
CA ARG A 175 -14.54 6.68 -19.14
C ARG A 175 -13.77 7.71 -18.31
N GLY A 176 -12.59 7.37 -17.82
CA GLY A 176 -11.78 8.25 -16.97
C GLY A 176 -12.17 8.25 -15.48
N PHE A 177 -13.14 7.45 -15.05
CA PHE A 177 -13.65 7.45 -13.66
C PHE A 177 -12.62 7.03 -12.63
N ALA A 178 -11.78 6.05 -12.95
CA ALA A 178 -10.66 5.69 -12.08
C ALA A 178 -9.74 6.89 -11.79
N GLN A 179 -9.44 7.70 -12.80
CA GLN A 179 -8.63 8.91 -12.63
C GLN A 179 -9.35 9.94 -11.74
N GLN A 180 -10.66 10.17 -11.92
CA GLN A 180 -11.41 11.12 -11.09
C GLN A 180 -11.41 10.72 -9.63
N ILE A 181 -11.76 9.45 -9.32
CA ILE A 181 -11.82 8.92 -7.96
C ILE A 181 -10.44 8.98 -7.30
N TYR A 182 -9.41 8.50 -8.01
CA TYR A 182 -8.07 8.40 -7.44
C TYR A 182 -7.41 9.77 -7.27
N SER A 183 -7.66 10.75 -8.17
CA SER A 183 -7.20 12.13 -8.00
C SER A 183 -7.79 12.78 -6.75
N ALA A 184 -9.06 12.54 -6.45
CA ALA A 184 -9.68 13.04 -5.24
C ALA A 184 -9.08 12.39 -3.98
N LEU A 185 -8.81 11.08 -4.01
CA LEU A 185 -8.17 10.38 -2.90
C LEU A 185 -6.74 10.90 -2.67
N ILE A 186 -5.94 11.13 -3.73
CA ILE A 186 -4.61 11.76 -3.65
C ILE A 186 -4.72 13.12 -2.95
N ASN A 187 -5.64 13.98 -3.40
CA ASN A 187 -5.80 15.31 -2.84
C ASN A 187 -6.17 15.26 -1.36
N SER A 188 -7.06 14.35 -0.96
CA SER A 188 -7.43 14.18 0.44
C SER A 188 -6.24 13.77 1.34
N GLN A 189 -5.30 12.98 0.80
CA GLN A 189 -4.07 12.63 1.54
C GLN A 189 -3.12 13.83 1.62
N LEU A 190 -2.96 14.60 0.55
CA LEU A 190 -2.15 15.82 0.53
C LEU A 190 -2.69 16.88 1.52
N GLU A 191 -4.01 17.08 1.57
CA GLU A 191 -4.67 18.00 2.52
C GLU A 191 -4.42 17.62 3.98
N LYS A 192 -4.31 16.32 4.26
CA LYS A 192 -3.93 15.80 5.59
C LYS A 192 -2.42 15.84 5.85
N GLY A 193 -1.62 16.35 4.91
CA GLY A 193 -0.17 16.40 4.99
C GLY A 193 0.50 15.02 4.90
N ARG A 194 -0.21 13.99 4.45
CA ARG A 194 0.30 12.61 4.29
C ARG A 194 1.12 12.46 3.00
N ILE A 195 1.81 11.34 2.86
CA ILE A 195 2.48 10.93 1.64
C ILE A 195 1.54 9.98 0.89
N PRO A 196 0.95 10.38 -0.26
CA PRO A 196 0.14 9.44 -1.03
C PRO A 196 1.08 8.38 -1.66
N TYR A 197 0.87 7.11 -1.32
CA TYR A 197 1.62 6.00 -1.89
C TYR A 197 0.69 4.81 -2.16
N ALA A 198 1.11 3.93 -3.06
CA ALA A 198 0.39 2.71 -3.42
C ALA A 198 1.36 1.55 -3.60
N GLN A 199 0.88 0.35 -3.37
CA GLN A 199 1.58 -0.91 -3.61
C GLN A 199 0.82 -1.65 -4.73
N ILE A 200 1.51 -1.97 -5.82
CA ILE A 200 0.86 -2.44 -7.04
C ILE A 200 1.59 -3.68 -7.51
N TYR A 201 0.90 -4.80 -7.61
CA TYR A 201 1.46 -6.02 -8.21
C TYR A 201 2.09 -5.72 -9.56
N THR A 202 3.28 -6.26 -9.79
CA THR A 202 4.09 -5.93 -10.98
C THR A 202 3.45 -6.36 -12.30
N ASP A 203 2.50 -7.27 -12.27
CA ASP A 203 1.71 -7.72 -13.42
C ASP A 203 0.44 -6.88 -13.66
N ASN A 204 0.04 -6.02 -12.70
CA ASN A 204 -1.12 -5.12 -12.84
C ASN A 204 -0.78 -3.88 -13.69
N ILE A 205 -0.57 -4.12 -14.98
CA ILE A 205 -0.17 -3.08 -15.95
C ILE A 205 -1.15 -1.92 -16.01
N ASN A 206 -2.45 -2.18 -15.83
CA ASN A 206 -3.47 -1.12 -15.86
C ASN A 206 -3.30 -0.15 -14.69
N SER A 207 -3.06 -0.64 -13.49
CA SER A 207 -2.82 0.18 -12.31
C SER A 207 -1.49 0.93 -12.43
N LEU A 208 -0.42 0.27 -12.84
CA LEU A 208 0.89 0.90 -13.08
C LEU A 208 0.82 2.05 -14.10
N ASN A 209 0.08 1.86 -15.19
CA ASN A 209 -0.11 2.90 -16.20
C ASN A 209 -0.95 4.09 -15.67
N LEU A 210 -1.96 3.81 -14.84
CA LEU A 210 -2.74 4.86 -14.18
C LEU A 210 -1.86 5.69 -13.24
N GLN A 211 -1.04 5.05 -12.41
CA GLN A 211 -0.13 5.73 -11.49
C GLN A 211 0.86 6.64 -12.25
N LYS A 212 1.48 6.13 -13.31
CA LYS A 212 2.36 6.93 -14.19
C LYS A 212 1.63 8.14 -14.76
N LYS A 213 0.40 7.93 -15.27
CA LYS A 213 -0.43 9.02 -15.83
C LYS A 213 -0.79 10.08 -14.80
N LEU A 214 -0.97 9.70 -13.53
CA LEU A 214 -1.26 10.61 -12.42
C LEU A 214 -0.01 11.31 -11.88
N GLY A 215 1.19 10.93 -12.34
CA GLY A 215 2.46 11.57 -11.93
C GLY A 215 3.13 10.93 -10.72
N PHE A 216 2.78 9.70 -10.38
CA PHE A 216 3.52 8.95 -9.37
C PHE A 216 4.91 8.58 -9.86
N THR A 217 5.88 8.63 -8.98
CA THR A 217 7.19 8.01 -9.15
C THR A 217 7.10 6.56 -8.71
N LEU A 218 7.46 5.63 -9.60
CA LEU A 218 7.54 4.21 -9.28
C LEU A 218 8.90 3.87 -8.70
N SER A 219 8.95 2.90 -7.79
CA SER A 219 10.20 2.38 -7.25
C SER A 219 11.03 1.67 -8.31
N SER A 220 12.36 1.70 -8.18
CA SER A 220 13.30 1.02 -9.08
C SER A 220 13.46 -0.46 -8.73
N ASP A 221 13.16 -0.85 -7.50
CA ASP A 221 13.09 -2.23 -7.02
C ASP A 221 11.68 -2.52 -6.47
N VAL A 222 11.43 -3.76 -6.09
CA VAL A 222 10.12 -4.25 -5.66
C VAL A 222 10.08 -4.50 -4.16
N ILE A 223 8.87 -4.53 -3.63
CA ILE A 223 8.58 -5.01 -2.28
C ILE A 223 7.78 -6.30 -2.35
N ALA A 224 7.75 -7.05 -1.27
CA ALA A 224 6.81 -8.15 -1.07
C ALA A 224 6.35 -8.24 0.38
N TRP A 225 5.11 -8.62 0.57
CA TRP A 225 4.57 -9.03 1.86
C TRP A 225 5.03 -10.44 2.16
N SER A 226 5.33 -10.73 3.41
CA SER A 226 5.78 -12.06 3.83
C SER A 226 5.28 -12.37 5.23
N TRP A 227 5.05 -13.66 5.51
CA TRP A 227 4.58 -14.18 6.80
C TRP A 227 5.11 -15.59 7.01
N LEU A 228 5.01 -16.08 8.24
CA LEU A 228 5.24 -17.49 8.51
C LEU A 228 3.94 -18.28 8.28
N PRO A 229 3.99 -19.43 7.61
CA PRO A 229 2.82 -20.29 7.47
C PRO A 229 2.35 -20.77 8.85
N ASP A 230 1.03 -20.89 9.02
CA ASP A 230 0.44 -21.46 10.23
C ASP A 230 1.00 -22.87 10.50
N ALA A 231 1.30 -23.17 11.77
CA ALA A 231 1.91 -24.44 12.16
C ALA A 231 1.03 -25.68 11.84
N GLU A 232 -0.22 -25.48 11.40
CA GLU A 232 -1.15 -26.55 11.02
C GLU A 232 -1.11 -26.87 9.51
N GLU A 233 -0.43 -26.06 8.68
CA GLU A 233 -0.30 -26.25 7.23
C GLU A 233 1.10 -26.69 6.77
N ALA A 234 2.03 -26.95 7.69
CA ALA A 234 3.41 -27.31 7.41
C ALA A 234 3.68 -28.84 7.46
#